data_769261887a9e4652531c4d544f9d5f85
#
_entry.id   769261887a9e4652531c4d544f9d5f85
#
_cell.length_a   1.000
_cell.length_b   1.000
_cell.length_c   1.000
_cell.angle_alpha   90.00
_cell.angle_beta   90.00
_cell.angle_gamma   90.00
#
_symmetry.space_group_name_H-M   'P 1'
#
loop_
_entity.id
_entity.type
_entity.pdbx_description
1 polymer ?
#
loop_
_entity_poly.entity_id
_entity_poly.type
_entity_poly.pdbx_seq_one_letter_code
_entity_poly.pdbx_strand_id
1 'polypeptide(L)'
;MRVAILESIIMPAGHEVEFDRMIINELKRQGHEPVLMVPENFTFKVDYGVDGIYLEGGEVVTYAGASKWKKPFLSLLRERRRRAWFTSAAKKLEEYNCDALIIPTSTYRYIKALLDTPLKNAKVPVHFIFHGIGKGENVRFLKQAERANRYPNIYLDVITLRDDMLSSDLPRVRPILPPVFIPSTGETPTFSTHTPLRLGFFGQFRKEKNIIPLLDAFKTAAFTGPVELLVQGATAKPEDGELFDAIAYEYKDVPGLSFLHANLIGSDWDKALLDVDAILMPYGAERYRYHWSAMLYTAIGFYKPALVSPEINPEVLRDYHVGESLDISSVNTIRAGLEQFVNKMIENPDIYEAGLVQANEDFGHKRMMDSIINV
;
A
#
# COMPACT_ATOMS: atom_id res chain seq x y z
N MET A 1 2.11 -17.66 -19.85
CA MET A 1 0.73 -17.15 -19.90
C MET A 1 0.77 -15.67 -20.28
N ARG A 2 -0.26 -15.23 -21.00
CA ARG A 2 -0.49 -13.80 -21.24
C ARG A 2 -1.48 -13.29 -20.19
N VAL A 3 -1.05 -12.38 -19.31
CA VAL A 3 -1.82 -11.93 -18.17
C VAL A 3 -2.22 -10.47 -18.34
N ALA A 4 -3.53 -10.21 -18.40
CA ALA A 4 -4.05 -8.86 -18.46
C ALA A 4 -4.12 -8.25 -17.06
N ILE A 5 -3.72 -6.98 -16.93
CA ILE A 5 -3.82 -6.19 -15.70
C ILE A 5 -4.74 -5.02 -15.99
N LEU A 6 -5.90 -4.96 -15.34
CA LEU A 6 -6.86 -3.87 -15.54
C LEU A 6 -6.71 -2.82 -14.44
N GLU A 7 -6.12 -1.68 -14.79
CA GLU A 7 -6.00 -0.55 -13.88
C GLU A 7 -6.91 0.61 -14.33
N SER A 8 -7.70 1.12 -13.42
CA SER A 8 -8.63 2.21 -13.63
C SER A 8 -8.55 3.32 -12.57
N ILE A 9 -7.56 3.22 -11.67
CA ILE A 9 -7.36 4.18 -10.60
C ILE A 9 -6.18 5.09 -10.95
N ILE A 10 -6.40 6.39 -10.83
CA ILE A 10 -5.35 7.40 -10.97
C ILE A 10 -5.33 8.19 -9.66
N MET A 11 -4.40 7.87 -8.77
CA MET A 11 -4.18 8.64 -7.54
C MET A 11 -2.87 9.41 -7.62
N PRO A 12 -2.84 10.72 -7.30
CA PRO A 12 -1.63 11.54 -7.43
C PRO A 12 -0.44 11.09 -6.56
N ALA A 13 -0.70 10.39 -5.46
CA ALA A 13 0.30 9.98 -4.46
C ALA A 13 -0.05 8.63 -3.83
N GLY A 14 -0.60 7.70 -4.61
CA GLY A 14 -0.95 6.36 -4.15
C GLY A 14 0.19 5.36 -4.38
N HIS A 15 0.16 4.27 -3.65
CA HIS A 15 1.07 3.13 -3.83
C HIS A 15 0.70 2.25 -5.04
N GLU A 16 -0.39 2.58 -5.74
CA GLU A 16 -0.93 1.79 -6.85
C GLU A 16 0.11 1.64 -7.97
N VAL A 17 0.84 2.71 -8.28
CA VAL A 17 1.88 2.70 -9.32
C VAL A 17 2.98 1.68 -9.02
N GLU A 18 3.44 1.64 -7.78
CA GLU A 18 4.48 0.69 -7.36
C GLU A 18 3.92 -0.73 -7.24
N PHE A 19 2.66 -0.87 -6.84
CA PHE A 19 1.99 -2.15 -6.79
C PHE A 19 1.80 -2.75 -8.19
N ASP A 20 1.37 -1.96 -9.18
CA ASP A 20 1.28 -2.38 -10.58
C ASP A 20 2.65 -2.78 -11.13
N ARG A 21 3.68 -1.96 -10.88
CA ARG A 21 5.05 -2.24 -11.29
C ARG A 21 5.56 -3.56 -10.72
N MET A 22 5.30 -3.81 -9.46
CA MET A 22 5.65 -5.06 -8.78
C MET A 22 4.98 -6.27 -9.45
N ILE A 23 3.68 -6.22 -9.70
CA ILE A 23 2.94 -7.29 -10.39
C ILE A 23 3.53 -7.54 -11.79
N ILE A 24 3.74 -6.47 -12.56
CA ILE A 24 4.28 -6.56 -13.93
C ILE A 24 5.68 -7.18 -13.93
N ASN A 25 6.55 -6.69 -13.06
CA ASN A 25 7.93 -7.19 -12.99
C ASN A 25 7.98 -8.64 -12.55
N GLU A 26 7.17 -9.03 -11.57
CA GLU A 26 7.14 -10.41 -11.10
C GLU A 26 6.56 -11.36 -12.15
N LEU A 27 5.51 -10.96 -12.88
CA LEU A 27 4.98 -11.73 -14.00
C LEU A 27 6.05 -11.96 -15.08
N LYS A 28 6.78 -10.90 -15.46
CA LYS A 28 7.91 -11.01 -16.41
C LYS A 28 8.99 -11.95 -15.91
N ARG A 29 9.36 -11.83 -14.62
CA ARG A 29 10.38 -12.68 -13.99
C ARG A 29 9.99 -14.16 -13.99
N GLN A 30 8.69 -14.46 -13.91
CA GLN A 30 8.15 -15.82 -13.99
C GLN A 30 7.94 -16.31 -15.44
N GLY A 31 8.35 -15.52 -16.45
CA GLY A 31 8.21 -15.87 -17.86
C GLY A 31 6.80 -15.69 -18.42
N HIS A 32 5.98 -14.86 -17.78
CA HIS A 32 4.66 -14.48 -18.28
C HIS A 32 4.75 -13.18 -19.09
N GLU A 33 3.74 -12.95 -19.93
CA GLU A 33 3.58 -11.76 -20.76
C GLU A 33 2.49 -10.86 -20.17
N PRO A 34 2.82 -9.86 -19.34
CA PRO A 34 1.85 -8.91 -18.84
C PRO A 34 1.45 -7.90 -19.91
N VAL A 35 0.14 -7.57 -19.98
CA VAL A 35 -0.42 -6.49 -20.79
C VAL A 35 -1.31 -5.61 -19.92
N LEU A 36 -1.27 -4.29 -20.12
CA LEU A 36 -2.01 -3.35 -19.27
C LEU A 36 -3.30 -2.91 -19.97
N MET A 37 -4.46 -3.20 -19.38
CA MET A 37 -5.77 -2.73 -19.82
C MET A 37 -6.18 -1.49 -19.06
N VAL A 38 -6.38 -0.37 -19.73
CA VAL A 38 -6.68 0.92 -19.11
C VAL A 38 -7.84 1.63 -19.81
N PRO A 39 -8.60 2.49 -19.11
CA PRO A 39 -9.60 3.34 -19.74
C PRO A 39 -9.02 4.24 -20.84
N GLU A 40 -9.86 4.71 -21.75
CA GLU A 40 -9.51 5.77 -22.70
C GLU A 40 -8.94 6.98 -21.95
N ASN A 41 -7.93 7.63 -22.54
CA ASN A 41 -7.23 8.79 -21.98
C ASN A 41 -6.60 8.55 -20.59
N PHE A 42 -6.26 7.29 -20.28
CA PHE A 42 -5.50 6.98 -19.09
C PHE A 42 -4.11 7.65 -19.16
N THR A 43 -3.77 8.41 -18.12
CA THR A 43 -2.48 9.07 -18.05
C THR A 43 -1.50 8.20 -17.28
N PHE A 44 -0.56 7.59 -17.98
CA PHE A 44 0.54 6.86 -17.36
C PHE A 44 1.47 7.82 -16.63
N LYS A 45 1.77 7.50 -15.37
CA LYS A 45 2.74 8.26 -14.56
C LYS A 45 4.15 7.75 -14.72
N VAL A 46 4.27 6.49 -15.11
CA VAL A 46 5.54 5.80 -15.34
C VAL A 46 5.40 4.93 -16.58
N ASP A 47 6.51 4.63 -17.22
CA ASP A 47 6.58 3.59 -18.23
C ASP A 47 6.73 2.24 -17.51
N TYR A 48 5.75 1.36 -17.69
CA TYR A 48 5.79 -0.01 -17.17
C TYR A 48 6.51 -0.98 -18.11
N GLY A 49 6.89 -0.52 -19.31
CA GLY A 49 7.54 -1.35 -20.34
C GLY A 49 6.67 -2.53 -20.80
N VAL A 50 5.35 -2.32 -20.89
CA VAL A 50 4.36 -3.29 -21.38
C VAL A 50 3.36 -2.59 -22.29
N ASP A 51 2.74 -3.39 -23.19
CA ASP A 51 1.74 -2.87 -24.11
C ASP A 51 0.48 -2.42 -23.36
N GLY A 52 -0.06 -1.28 -23.77
CA GLY A 52 -1.31 -0.73 -23.27
C GLY A 52 -2.49 -1.04 -24.20
N ILE A 53 -3.53 -1.66 -23.65
CA ILE A 53 -4.80 -1.93 -24.35
C ILE A 53 -5.85 -0.97 -23.79
N TYR A 54 -6.39 -0.10 -24.65
CA TYR A 54 -7.42 0.85 -24.23
C TYR A 54 -8.81 0.20 -24.23
N LEU A 55 -9.51 0.40 -23.09
CA LEU A 55 -10.86 -0.09 -22.89
C LEU A 55 -11.88 0.95 -23.33
N GLU A 56 -12.87 0.52 -24.09
CA GLU A 56 -14.03 1.33 -24.44
C GLU A 56 -14.88 1.66 -23.20
N GLY A 57 -15.47 2.84 -23.14
CA GLY A 57 -16.36 3.24 -22.04
C GLY A 57 -16.06 4.60 -21.43
N GLY A 58 -15.10 5.31 -22.02
CA GLY A 58 -14.71 6.66 -21.68
C GLY A 58 -13.75 6.78 -20.52
N GLU A 59 -13.42 7.99 -20.18
CA GLU A 59 -12.36 8.37 -19.23
C GLU A 59 -12.67 8.03 -17.78
N VAL A 60 -11.63 8.02 -16.94
CA VAL A 60 -11.75 7.89 -15.48
C VAL A 60 -12.52 9.08 -14.90
N VAL A 61 -13.51 8.80 -14.04
CA VAL A 61 -14.32 9.83 -13.37
C VAL A 61 -13.68 10.22 -12.05
N THR A 62 -13.27 11.47 -11.92
CA THR A 62 -12.75 12.05 -10.68
C THR A 62 -13.79 12.88 -9.93
N TYR A 63 -13.66 12.94 -8.59
CA TYR A 63 -14.45 13.83 -7.74
C TYR A 63 -13.70 15.13 -7.38
N ALA A 64 -12.48 15.29 -7.86
CA ALA A 64 -11.68 16.49 -7.58
C ALA A 64 -12.42 17.74 -8.06
N GLY A 65 -12.54 18.75 -7.20
CA GLY A 65 -13.25 20.00 -7.49
C GLY A 65 -14.78 19.91 -7.62
N ALA A 66 -15.38 18.73 -7.43
CA ALA A 66 -16.82 18.55 -7.56
C ALA A 66 -17.58 19.03 -6.33
N SER A 67 -18.63 19.86 -6.55
CA SER A 67 -19.56 20.28 -5.51
C SER A 67 -20.34 19.08 -4.93
N LYS A 68 -20.84 19.22 -3.69
CA LYS A 68 -21.63 18.17 -3.02
C LYS A 68 -22.81 17.67 -3.87
N TRP A 69 -23.46 18.54 -4.61
CA TRP A 69 -24.60 18.22 -5.48
C TRP A 69 -24.24 17.43 -6.74
N LYS A 70 -23.04 17.61 -7.26
CA LYS A 70 -22.56 16.87 -8.44
C LYS A 70 -22.08 15.45 -8.10
N LYS A 71 -21.68 15.19 -6.86
CA LYS A 71 -21.12 13.89 -6.44
C LYS A 71 -22.03 12.69 -6.70
N PRO A 72 -23.37 12.72 -6.45
CA PRO A 72 -24.24 11.59 -6.75
C PRO A 72 -24.27 11.25 -8.25
N PHE A 73 -24.32 12.29 -9.11
CA PHE A 73 -24.32 12.11 -10.56
C PHE A 73 -22.98 11.53 -11.05
N LEU A 74 -21.87 12.07 -10.57
CA LEU A 74 -20.54 11.54 -10.89
C LEU A 74 -20.37 10.09 -10.39
N SER A 75 -20.97 9.75 -9.25
CA SER A 75 -20.98 8.38 -8.75
C SER A 75 -21.71 7.42 -9.70
N LEU A 76 -22.88 7.82 -10.21
CA LEU A 76 -23.63 7.04 -11.18
C LEU A 76 -22.85 6.89 -12.50
N LEU A 77 -22.26 7.98 -12.99
CA LEU A 77 -21.42 7.98 -14.20
C LEU A 77 -20.21 7.04 -14.02
N ARG A 78 -19.54 7.08 -12.86
CA ARG A 78 -18.44 6.20 -12.51
C ARG A 78 -18.84 4.72 -12.56
N GLU A 79 -19.99 4.37 -12.00
CA GLU A 79 -20.52 2.99 -12.04
C GLU A 79 -20.84 2.54 -13.48
N ARG A 80 -21.42 3.44 -14.29
CA ARG A 80 -21.73 3.16 -15.70
C ARG A 80 -20.43 2.92 -16.50
N ARG A 81 -19.41 3.78 -16.33
CA ARG A 81 -18.10 3.63 -17.02
C ARG A 81 -17.40 2.34 -16.61
N ARG A 82 -17.39 2.00 -15.32
CA ARG A 82 -16.80 0.75 -14.84
C ARG A 82 -17.43 -0.48 -15.50
N ARG A 83 -18.77 -0.50 -15.64
CA ARG A 83 -19.45 -1.58 -16.39
C ARG A 83 -19.04 -1.62 -17.86
N ALA A 84 -18.90 -0.47 -18.48
CA ALA A 84 -18.46 -0.39 -19.87
C ALA A 84 -17.02 -0.93 -20.01
N TRP A 85 -16.10 -0.55 -19.14
CA TRP A 85 -14.72 -1.08 -19.11
C TRP A 85 -14.70 -2.60 -18.93
N PHE A 86 -15.49 -3.15 -18.01
CA PHE A 86 -15.57 -4.60 -17.82
C PHE A 86 -16.20 -5.33 -19.00
N THR A 87 -17.14 -4.70 -19.69
CA THR A 87 -17.69 -5.24 -20.95
C THR A 87 -16.65 -5.23 -22.05
N SER A 88 -15.88 -4.15 -22.17
CA SER A 88 -14.76 -4.06 -23.12
C SER A 88 -13.65 -5.06 -22.77
N ALA A 89 -13.29 -5.17 -21.50
CA ALA A 89 -12.27 -6.12 -21.04
C ALA A 89 -12.65 -7.57 -21.40
N ALA A 90 -13.92 -7.97 -21.24
CA ALA A 90 -14.38 -9.30 -21.62
C ALA A 90 -14.10 -9.62 -23.10
N LYS A 91 -14.30 -8.65 -24.01
CA LYS A 91 -13.97 -8.79 -25.44
C LYS A 91 -12.47 -8.82 -25.67
N LYS A 92 -11.74 -7.90 -25.01
CA LYS A 92 -10.28 -7.79 -25.17
C LYS A 92 -9.53 -9.02 -24.65
N LEU A 93 -10.00 -9.68 -23.61
CA LEU A 93 -9.43 -10.95 -23.15
C LEU A 93 -9.43 -12.03 -24.24
N GLU A 94 -10.53 -12.15 -25.00
CA GLU A 94 -10.61 -13.09 -26.14
C GLU A 94 -9.79 -12.59 -27.35
N GLU A 95 -9.88 -11.31 -27.69
CA GLU A 95 -9.17 -10.70 -28.83
C GLU A 95 -7.65 -10.82 -28.70
N TYR A 96 -7.13 -10.63 -27.51
CA TYR A 96 -5.69 -10.66 -27.21
C TYR A 96 -5.21 -12.01 -26.68
N ASN A 97 -6.06 -13.04 -26.64
CA ASN A 97 -5.76 -14.38 -26.12
C ASN A 97 -5.12 -14.34 -24.73
N CYS A 98 -5.72 -13.58 -23.81
CA CYS A 98 -5.23 -13.53 -22.44
C CYS A 98 -5.66 -14.77 -21.65
N ASP A 99 -4.77 -15.30 -20.81
CA ASP A 99 -4.98 -16.48 -19.97
C ASP A 99 -5.54 -16.16 -18.60
N ALA A 100 -5.40 -14.92 -18.14
CA ALA A 100 -5.92 -14.44 -16.86
C ALA A 100 -6.14 -12.92 -16.89
N LEU A 101 -6.98 -12.42 -15.97
CA LEU A 101 -7.17 -11.00 -15.68
C LEU A 101 -6.92 -10.71 -14.21
N ILE A 102 -6.05 -9.75 -13.92
CA ILE A 102 -5.82 -9.21 -12.58
C ILE A 102 -6.34 -7.77 -12.50
N ILE A 103 -7.13 -7.46 -11.48
CA ILE A 103 -7.58 -6.10 -11.15
C ILE A 103 -6.90 -5.72 -9.84
N PRO A 104 -5.77 -4.99 -9.88
CA PRO A 104 -4.84 -4.86 -8.77
C PRO A 104 -5.38 -4.04 -7.60
N THR A 105 -6.35 -3.15 -7.86
CA THR A 105 -6.95 -2.32 -6.80
C THR A 105 -8.46 -2.35 -6.89
N SER A 106 -9.10 -3.06 -5.96
CA SER A 106 -10.53 -3.33 -6.00
C SER A 106 -11.28 -2.91 -4.73
N THR A 107 -12.57 -2.67 -4.89
CA THR A 107 -13.53 -2.50 -3.81
C THR A 107 -14.78 -3.35 -4.09
N TYR A 108 -15.65 -3.56 -3.09
CA TYR A 108 -16.91 -4.31 -3.29
C TYR A 108 -17.76 -3.78 -4.45
N ARG A 109 -17.59 -2.52 -4.86
CA ARG A 109 -18.30 -1.91 -6.01
C ARG A 109 -17.82 -2.48 -7.33
N TYR A 110 -16.56 -2.92 -7.42
CA TYR A 110 -16.02 -3.57 -8.61
C TYR A 110 -16.69 -4.93 -8.82
N ILE A 111 -16.87 -5.73 -7.75
CA ILE A 111 -17.60 -7.01 -7.81
C ILE A 111 -19.03 -6.76 -8.31
N LYS A 112 -19.71 -5.77 -7.72
CA LYS A 112 -21.08 -5.42 -8.15
C LYS A 112 -21.15 -5.05 -9.63
N ALA A 113 -20.21 -4.23 -10.11
CA ALA A 113 -20.18 -3.82 -11.51
C ALA A 113 -19.89 -5.01 -12.45
N LEU A 114 -18.94 -5.88 -12.10
CA LEU A 114 -18.61 -7.09 -12.85
C LEU A 114 -19.84 -8.00 -13.03
N LEU A 115 -20.59 -8.25 -11.97
CA LEU A 115 -21.74 -9.15 -11.99
C LEU A 115 -22.87 -8.70 -12.94
N ASP A 116 -22.86 -7.42 -13.35
CA ASP A 116 -23.79 -6.84 -14.32
C ASP A 116 -23.22 -6.82 -15.76
N THR A 117 -22.08 -7.49 -16.01
CA THR A 117 -21.38 -7.49 -17.33
C THR A 117 -21.04 -8.91 -17.79
N PRO A 118 -20.69 -9.09 -19.09
CA PRO A 118 -20.26 -10.37 -19.65
C PRO A 118 -18.99 -10.93 -18.97
N LEU A 119 -18.15 -10.08 -18.37
CA LEU A 119 -16.89 -10.47 -17.74
C LEU A 119 -17.06 -11.54 -16.65
N LYS A 120 -18.24 -11.59 -16.00
CA LYS A 120 -18.58 -12.65 -15.03
C LYS A 120 -18.51 -14.06 -15.60
N ASN A 121 -18.69 -14.21 -16.93
CA ASN A 121 -18.66 -15.46 -17.66
C ASN A 121 -17.36 -15.64 -18.49
N ALA A 122 -16.32 -14.87 -18.20
CA ALA A 122 -15.03 -15.03 -18.85
C ALA A 122 -14.53 -16.48 -18.71
N LYS A 123 -13.89 -17.00 -19.77
CA LYS A 123 -13.34 -18.37 -19.79
C LYS A 123 -12.04 -18.49 -18.99
N VAL A 124 -11.48 -17.36 -18.59
CA VAL A 124 -10.22 -17.24 -17.87
C VAL A 124 -10.46 -16.77 -16.44
N PRO A 125 -9.55 -17.07 -15.50
CA PRO A 125 -9.63 -16.55 -14.12
C PRO A 125 -9.58 -15.01 -14.10
N VAL A 126 -10.43 -14.44 -13.24
CA VAL A 126 -10.50 -12.99 -13.00
C VAL A 126 -10.27 -12.74 -11.52
N HIS A 127 -9.15 -12.12 -11.21
CA HIS A 127 -8.67 -11.84 -9.86
C HIS A 127 -8.93 -10.39 -9.46
N PHE A 128 -9.65 -10.21 -8.37
CA PHE A 128 -9.85 -8.90 -7.74
C PHE A 128 -8.99 -8.81 -6.51
N ILE A 129 -7.98 -7.95 -6.50
CA ILE A 129 -7.13 -7.74 -5.34
C ILE A 129 -7.71 -6.62 -4.47
N PHE A 130 -7.95 -6.94 -3.20
CA PHE A 130 -8.43 -6.01 -2.17
C PHE A 130 -7.29 -5.70 -1.22
N HIS A 131 -6.96 -4.43 -1.07
CA HIS A 131 -5.90 -3.94 -0.17
C HIS A 131 -6.33 -3.92 1.31
N GLY A 132 -7.26 -4.76 1.67
CA GLY A 132 -7.91 -4.86 2.97
C GLY A 132 -9.40 -4.55 2.85
N ILE A 133 -10.15 -4.92 3.90
CA ILE A 133 -11.59 -4.69 3.99
C ILE A 133 -11.90 -4.06 5.33
N GLY A 134 -12.29 -2.79 5.31
CA GLY A 134 -12.66 -2.05 6.52
C GLY A 134 -13.93 -2.62 7.18
N LYS A 135 -14.02 -2.51 8.49
CA LYS A 135 -15.16 -2.98 9.30
C LYS A 135 -16.51 -2.52 8.74
N GLY A 136 -16.59 -1.24 8.33
CA GLY A 136 -17.81 -0.66 7.74
C GLY A 136 -18.14 -1.15 6.32
N GLU A 137 -17.18 -1.78 5.63
CA GLU A 137 -17.36 -2.29 4.27
C GLU A 137 -17.61 -3.80 4.24
N ASN A 138 -17.25 -4.52 5.29
CA ASN A 138 -17.28 -5.98 5.36
C ASN A 138 -18.64 -6.56 4.99
N VAL A 139 -19.74 -6.06 5.55
CA VAL A 139 -21.09 -6.54 5.25
C VAL A 139 -21.43 -6.37 3.75
N ARG A 140 -21.00 -5.26 3.15
CA ARG A 140 -21.22 -5.00 1.72
C ARG A 140 -20.34 -5.87 0.84
N PHE A 141 -19.13 -6.11 1.27
CA PHE A 141 -18.18 -7.01 0.60
C PHE A 141 -18.72 -8.43 0.59
N LEU A 142 -19.06 -9.00 1.75
CA LEU A 142 -19.59 -10.36 1.89
C LEU A 142 -20.83 -10.58 1.03
N LYS A 143 -21.77 -9.63 1.04
CA LYS A 143 -22.96 -9.69 0.17
C LYS A 143 -22.62 -9.80 -1.32
N GLN A 144 -21.57 -9.13 -1.79
CA GLN A 144 -21.14 -9.23 -3.19
C GLN A 144 -20.31 -10.51 -3.43
N ALA A 145 -19.52 -10.93 -2.46
CA ALA A 145 -18.76 -12.15 -2.51
C ALA A 145 -19.65 -13.41 -2.63
N GLU A 146 -20.74 -13.50 -1.86
CA GLU A 146 -21.77 -14.55 -1.97
C GLU A 146 -22.35 -14.62 -3.40
N ARG A 147 -22.61 -13.47 -4.00
CA ARG A 147 -23.10 -13.39 -5.40
C ARG A 147 -22.05 -13.84 -6.39
N ALA A 148 -20.80 -13.44 -6.19
CA ALA A 148 -19.66 -13.78 -7.05
C ALA A 148 -19.30 -15.28 -6.96
N ASN A 149 -19.51 -15.90 -5.80
CA ASN A 149 -19.21 -17.33 -5.56
C ASN A 149 -19.92 -18.31 -6.52
N ARG A 150 -20.96 -17.84 -7.22
CA ARG A 150 -21.65 -18.61 -8.29
C ARG A 150 -20.83 -18.75 -9.57
N TYR A 151 -19.77 -17.95 -9.73
CA TYR A 151 -18.95 -17.89 -10.95
C TYR A 151 -17.57 -18.48 -10.65
N PRO A 152 -17.26 -19.66 -11.20
CA PRO A 152 -16.06 -20.42 -10.84
C PRO A 152 -14.75 -19.74 -11.27
N ASN A 153 -14.84 -18.79 -12.18
CA ASN A 153 -13.69 -18.02 -12.69
C ASN A 153 -13.38 -16.74 -11.89
N ILE A 154 -14.22 -16.36 -10.90
CA ILE A 154 -14.03 -15.12 -10.14
C ILE A 154 -13.36 -15.41 -8.82
N TYR A 155 -12.22 -14.75 -8.56
CA TYR A 155 -11.45 -14.82 -7.33
C TYR A 155 -11.39 -13.46 -6.66
N LEU A 156 -11.56 -13.44 -5.34
CA LEU A 156 -11.54 -12.25 -4.50
C LEU A 156 -10.35 -12.38 -3.55
N ASP A 157 -9.23 -11.84 -3.95
CA ASP A 157 -7.96 -11.97 -3.27
C ASP A 157 -7.78 -10.80 -2.29
N VAL A 158 -7.81 -11.09 -1.00
CA VAL A 158 -7.72 -10.07 0.05
C VAL A 158 -6.33 -10.07 0.66
N ILE A 159 -5.61 -8.97 0.51
CA ILE A 159 -4.30 -8.78 1.14
C ILE A 159 -4.52 -8.62 2.65
N THR A 160 -4.19 -9.66 3.41
CA THR A 160 -4.36 -9.67 4.87
C THR A 160 -3.58 -10.81 5.51
N LEU A 161 -3.14 -10.61 6.75
CA LEU A 161 -2.67 -11.66 7.66
C LEU A 161 -3.77 -12.10 8.63
N ARG A 162 -4.95 -11.48 8.53
CA ARG A 162 -6.08 -11.75 9.42
C ARG A 162 -7.00 -12.79 8.79
N ASP A 163 -7.34 -13.79 9.58
CA ASP A 163 -8.32 -14.83 9.24
C ASP A 163 -9.75 -14.51 9.72
N ASP A 164 -9.89 -13.66 10.75
CA ASP A 164 -11.16 -13.28 11.35
C ASP A 164 -12.07 -12.41 10.43
N MET A 165 -11.52 -11.87 9.34
CA MET A 165 -12.27 -11.05 8.37
C MET A 165 -12.86 -11.87 7.22
N LEU A 166 -12.47 -13.13 7.07
CA LEU A 166 -12.80 -13.97 5.95
C LEU A 166 -13.71 -15.10 6.42
N SER A 167 -14.92 -15.19 5.86
CA SER A 167 -15.82 -16.30 6.10
C SER A 167 -15.30 -17.55 5.39
N SER A 168 -15.19 -18.66 6.11
CA SER A 168 -14.75 -19.96 5.58
C SER A 168 -15.70 -20.55 4.51
N ASP A 169 -16.91 -20.01 4.39
CA ASP A 169 -17.95 -20.55 3.51
C ASP A 169 -17.87 -20.02 2.07
N LEU A 170 -16.91 -19.14 1.79
CA LEU A 170 -16.73 -18.53 0.48
C LEU A 170 -15.37 -18.91 -0.12
N PRO A 171 -15.22 -20.06 -0.78
CA PRO A 171 -13.92 -20.59 -1.23
C PRO A 171 -13.23 -19.72 -2.28
N ARG A 172 -13.94 -18.74 -2.86
CA ARG A 172 -13.38 -17.78 -3.81
C ARG A 172 -12.87 -16.51 -3.16
N VAL A 173 -13.14 -16.31 -1.87
CA VAL A 173 -12.54 -15.25 -1.05
C VAL A 173 -11.29 -15.84 -0.42
N ARG A 174 -10.13 -15.38 -0.86
CA ARG A 174 -8.86 -15.97 -0.48
C ARG A 174 -7.97 -14.93 0.21
N PRO A 175 -7.37 -15.24 1.36
CA PRO A 175 -6.31 -14.42 1.91
C PRO A 175 -5.06 -14.57 1.05
N ILE A 176 -4.43 -13.46 0.73
CA ILE A 176 -3.10 -13.44 0.11
C ILE A 176 -2.15 -12.63 0.98
N LEU A 177 -0.89 -13.02 1.01
CA LEU A 177 0.12 -12.33 1.80
C LEU A 177 0.40 -10.94 1.21
N PRO A 178 0.56 -9.91 2.05
CA PRO A 178 1.01 -8.61 1.61
C PRO A 178 2.41 -8.68 0.98
N PRO A 179 2.66 -7.99 -0.14
CA PRO A 179 4.01 -7.93 -0.70
C PRO A 179 4.84 -6.84 -0.04
N VAL A 180 6.14 -7.05 0.07
CA VAL A 180 7.09 -5.98 0.39
C VAL A 180 7.28 -5.04 -0.79
N PHE A 181 7.62 -3.77 -0.52
CA PHE A 181 8.16 -2.86 -1.53
C PHE A 181 9.67 -2.83 -1.40
N ILE A 182 10.35 -3.08 -2.50
CA ILE A 182 11.81 -3.10 -2.58
C ILE A 182 12.32 -1.90 -3.38
N PRO A 183 13.59 -1.52 -3.28
CA PRO A 183 14.16 -0.48 -4.12
C PRO A 183 13.89 -0.68 -5.60
N SER A 184 13.68 0.41 -6.34
CA SER A 184 13.36 0.38 -7.77
C SER A 184 14.50 -0.18 -8.63
N THR A 185 15.73 -0.19 -8.11
CA THR A 185 16.90 -0.87 -8.71
C THR A 185 16.78 -2.38 -8.70
N GLY A 186 15.90 -2.96 -7.87
CA GLY A 186 15.80 -4.40 -7.66
C GLY A 186 16.93 -4.99 -6.81
N GLU A 187 17.85 -4.17 -6.34
CA GLU A 187 18.92 -4.60 -5.43
C GLU A 187 18.36 -4.81 -4.02
N THR A 188 18.80 -5.89 -3.37
CA THR A 188 18.45 -6.15 -1.97
C THR A 188 19.31 -5.25 -1.08
N PRO A 189 18.72 -4.35 -0.28
CA PRO A 189 19.46 -3.54 0.67
C PRO A 189 20.14 -4.42 1.72
N THR A 190 21.27 -3.98 2.22
CA THR A 190 21.90 -4.59 3.39
C THR A 190 21.39 -3.92 4.66
N PHE A 191 21.15 -4.70 5.71
CA PHE A 191 20.88 -4.16 7.02
C PHE A 191 22.14 -3.44 7.54
N SER A 192 21.97 -2.19 7.96
CA SER A 192 23.07 -1.38 8.53
C SER A 192 22.50 -0.26 9.38
N THR A 193 23.28 0.23 10.34
CA THR A 193 22.94 1.38 11.17
C THR A 193 24.03 2.45 11.08
N HIS A 194 23.62 3.71 11.15
CA HIS A 194 24.51 4.88 11.14
C HIS A 194 24.86 5.36 12.55
N THR A 195 25.89 6.16 12.64
CA THR A 195 26.20 6.98 13.82
C THR A 195 26.34 8.43 13.36
N PRO A 196 25.40 9.35 13.70
CA PRO A 196 24.19 9.18 14.53
C PRO A 196 23.17 8.18 13.96
N LEU A 197 22.35 7.56 14.83
CA LEU A 197 21.24 6.71 14.41
C LEU A 197 20.17 7.56 13.72
N ARG A 198 19.74 7.19 12.52
CA ARG A 198 18.84 7.97 11.67
C ARG A 198 17.45 7.37 11.64
N LEU A 199 16.48 8.09 12.17
CA LEU A 199 15.07 7.71 12.14
C LEU A 199 14.37 8.42 10.99
N GLY A 200 13.36 7.78 10.39
CA GLY A 200 12.56 8.36 9.32
C GLY A 200 11.06 8.29 9.59
N PHE A 201 10.36 9.38 9.33
CA PHE A 201 8.91 9.44 9.23
C PHE A 201 8.54 9.84 7.80
N PHE A 202 7.76 8.99 7.09
CA PHE A 202 7.54 9.17 5.66
C PHE A 202 6.08 9.11 5.22
N GLY A 203 5.82 9.70 4.05
CA GLY A 203 4.62 9.55 3.26
C GLY A 203 3.66 10.73 3.35
N GLN A 204 2.42 10.53 2.89
CA GLN A 204 1.44 11.59 2.81
C GLN A 204 1.13 12.20 4.18
N PHE A 205 1.22 13.53 4.29
CA PHE A 205 0.85 14.26 5.51
C PHE A 205 -0.64 14.14 5.79
N ARG A 206 -0.97 13.71 7.00
CA ARG A 206 -2.36 13.56 7.50
C ARG A 206 -2.38 13.68 9.02
N LYS A 207 -3.43 14.28 9.57
CA LYS A 207 -3.59 14.47 11.03
C LYS A 207 -3.49 13.18 11.83
N GLU A 208 -4.10 12.08 11.32
CA GLU A 208 -4.08 10.78 11.99
C GLU A 208 -2.70 10.12 12.07
N LYS A 209 -1.68 10.71 11.47
CA LYS A 209 -0.29 10.23 11.57
C LYS A 209 0.44 10.71 12.82
N ASN A 210 -0.19 11.53 13.68
CA ASN A 210 0.33 11.97 14.97
C ASN A 210 1.73 12.60 14.91
N ILE A 211 2.00 13.42 13.87
CA ILE A 211 3.32 14.05 13.70
C ILE A 211 3.66 14.93 14.90
N ILE A 212 2.77 15.84 15.32
CA ILE A 212 3.03 16.76 16.45
C ILE A 212 3.34 16.01 17.74
N PRO A 213 2.53 15.03 18.20
CA PRO A 213 2.89 14.21 19.38
C PRO A 213 4.24 13.50 19.25
N LEU A 214 4.62 13.05 18.06
CA LEU A 214 5.94 12.44 17.81
C LEU A 214 7.06 13.47 17.97
N LEU A 215 6.90 14.67 17.41
CA LEU A 215 7.89 15.75 17.53
C LEU A 215 8.09 16.23 18.96
N ASP A 216 6.99 16.37 19.74
CA ASP A 216 7.04 16.70 21.16
C ASP A 216 7.76 15.62 21.98
N ALA A 217 7.50 14.35 21.65
CA ALA A 217 8.17 13.22 22.25
C ALA A 217 9.68 13.22 21.92
N PHE A 218 10.04 13.38 20.64
CA PHE A 218 11.45 13.42 20.19
C PHE A 218 12.23 14.57 20.85
N LYS A 219 11.65 15.77 20.89
CA LYS A 219 12.24 16.97 21.50
C LYS A 219 12.64 16.77 22.98
N THR A 220 11.93 15.90 23.69
CA THR A 220 12.11 15.68 25.14
C THR A 220 12.70 14.32 25.46
N ALA A 221 12.96 13.50 24.46
CA ALA A 221 13.53 12.16 24.63
C ALA A 221 15.00 12.20 25.05
N ALA A 222 15.39 11.23 25.89
CA ALA A 222 16.77 11.02 26.35
C ALA A 222 17.32 9.73 25.72
N PHE A 223 18.18 9.87 24.72
CA PHE A 223 18.81 8.76 24.05
C PHE A 223 20.20 8.48 24.61
N THR A 224 20.66 7.22 24.57
CA THR A 224 21.99 6.80 25.02
C THR A 224 23.10 7.17 24.04
N GLY A 225 22.76 7.59 22.81
CA GLY A 225 23.69 8.02 21.76
C GLY A 225 23.10 9.11 20.89
N PRO A 226 23.84 9.59 19.87
CA PRO A 226 23.36 10.63 18.96
C PRO A 226 22.29 10.06 18.03
N VAL A 227 21.17 10.80 17.86
CA VAL A 227 20.01 10.42 17.05
C VAL A 227 19.56 11.57 16.16
N GLU A 228 19.20 11.25 14.94
CA GLU A 228 18.58 12.17 13.98
C GLU A 228 17.19 11.68 13.59
N LEU A 229 16.26 12.59 13.31
CA LEU A 229 14.93 12.30 12.79
C LEU A 229 14.65 13.13 11.54
N LEU A 230 14.45 12.44 10.42
CA LEU A 230 13.94 13.04 9.18
C LEU A 230 12.43 12.89 9.13
N VAL A 231 11.70 14.01 8.99
CA VAL A 231 10.25 14.04 8.78
C VAL A 231 9.98 14.46 7.32
N GLN A 232 9.65 13.47 6.49
CA GLN A 232 9.23 13.73 5.11
C GLN A 232 7.70 13.81 5.05
N GLY A 233 7.16 14.85 4.41
CA GLY A 233 5.74 15.05 4.17
C GLY A 233 5.43 15.26 2.70
N ALA A 234 4.57 14.39 2.13
CA ALA A 234 3.94 14.61 0.84
C ALA A 234 2.57 15.25 1.06
N THR A 235 2.24 16.33 0.37
CA THR A 235 0.95 17.02 0.51
C THR A 235 0.19 17.03 -0.80
N ALA A 236 -1.11 16.75 -0.73
CA ALA A 236 -1.98 16.73 -1.91
C ALA A 236 -2.82 18.01 -2.05
N LYS A 237 -2.87 18.85 -1.00
CA LYS A 237 -3.64 20.08 -0.97
C LYS A 237 -2.78 21.23 -0.45
N PRO A 238 -2.99 22.46 -0.93
CA PRO A 238 -2.23 23.63 -0.46
C PRO A 238 -2.32 23.82 1.05
N GLU A 239 -3.51 23.69 1.64
CA GLU A 239 -3.73 23.86 3.08
C GLU A 239 -2.96 22.84 3.94
N ASP A 240 -2.78 21.61 3.44
CA ASP A 240 -1.97 20.59 4.11
C ASP A 240 -0.46 20.96 4.01
N GLY A 241 -0.04 21.60 2.90
CA GLY A 241 1.31 22.10 2.71
C GLY A 241 1.65 23.22 3.67
N GLU A 242 0.78 24.25 3.75
CA GLU A 242 0.94 25.36 4.69
C GLU A 242 1.04 24.89 6.14
N LEU A 243 0.23 23.89 6.51
CA LEU A 243 0.27 23.32 7.86
C LEU A 243 1.58 22.55 8.10
N PHE A 244 2.05 21.77 7.12
CA PHE A 244 3.33 21.06 7.24
C PHE A 244 4.50 22.04 7.41
N ASP A 245 4.54 23.09 6.60
CA ASP A 245 5.59 24.12 6.66
C ASP A 245 5.55 24.89 7.99
N ALA A 246 4.36 25.17 8.53
CA ALA A 246 4.22 25.79 9.85
C ALA A 246 4.78 24.90 10.97
N ILE A 247 4.50 23.58 10.91
CA ILE A 247 5.07 22.60 11.86
C ILE A 247 6.61 22.57 11.71
N ALA A 248 7.12 22.48 10.48
CA ALA A 248 8.55 22.47 10.23
C ALA A 248 9.24 23.73 10.81
N TYR A 249 8.60 24.88 10.67
CA TYR A 249 9.11 26.14 11.23
C TYR A 249 9.08 26.14 12.77
N GLU A 250 8.04 25.60 13.41
CA GLU A 250 7.92 25.53 14.87
C GLU A 250 9.02 24.68 15.49
N TYR A 251 9.40 23.58 14.84
CA TYR A 251 10.38 22.62 15.37
C TYR A 251 11.79 22.75 14.75
N LYS A 252 12.06 23.77 13.94
CA LYS A 252 13.33 23.94 13.18
C LYS A 252 14.59 23.97 14.05
N ASP A 253 14.47 24.43 15.30
CA ASP A 253 15.60 24.59 16.23
C ASP A 253 15.78 23.37 17.16
N VAL A 254 15.02 22.28 16.96
CA VAL A 254 15.18 21.03 17.71
C VAL A 254 16.40 20.28 17.19
N PRO A 255 17.43 20.03 18.04
CA PRO A 255 18.63 19.32 17.59
C PRO A 255 18.33 17.94 17.02
N GLY A 256 18.99 17.60 15.91
CA GLY A 256 18.82 16.30 15.26
C GLY A 256 17.52 16.14 14.47
N LEU A 257 16.64 17.15 14.40
CA LEU A 257 15.40 17.10 13.64
C LEU A 257 15.53 17.81 12.30
N SER A 258 15.05 17.18 11.23
CA SER A 258 15.03 17.75 9.89
C SER A 258 13.69 17.49 9.20
N PHE A 259 13.32 18.38 8.25
CA PHE A 259 12.07 18.31 7.52
C PHE A 259 12.31 18.31 6.01
N LEU A 260 11.55 17.49 5.29
CA LEU A 260 11.56 17.42 3.83
C LEU A 260 10.12 17.50 3.31
N HIS A 261 9.70 18.70 2.86
CA HIS A 261 8.40 18.89 2.21
C HIS A 261 8.53 18.58 0.72
N ALA A 262 8.34 17.32 0.35
CA ALA A 262 8.47 16.87 -1.02
C ALA A 262 7.61 15.62 -1.30
N ASN A 263 7.10 15.52 -2.53
CA ASN A 263 6.49 14.31 -3.05
C ASN A 263 7.59 13.45 -3.68
N LEU A 264 8.19 12.57 -2.89
CA LEU A 264 9.24 11.68 -3.35
C LEU A 264 8.66 10.50 -4.15
N ILE A 265 9.28 10.17 -5.28
CA ILE A 265 8.95 9.03 -6.16
C ILE A 265 10.22 8.41 -6.75
N GLY A 266 10.17 7.11 -7.06
CA GLY A 266 11.27 6.41 -7.72
C GLY A 266 12.58 6.50 -6.93
N SER A 267 13.68 6.83 -7.60
CA SER A 267 15.02 6.86 -7.00
C SER A 267 15.17 7.84 -5.82
N ASP A 268 14.44 8.96 -5.81
CA ASP A 268 14.50 9.91 -4.70
C ASP A 268 13.82 9.35 -3.44
N TRP A 269 12.71 8.59 -3.64
CA TRP A 269 12.06 7.85 -2.57
C TRP A 269 12.97 6.76 -2.01
N ASP A 270 13.57 5.95 -2.90
CA ASP A 270 14.49 4.88 -2.51
C ASP A 270 15.68 5.43 -1.72
N LYS A 271 16.28 6.51 -2.22
CA LYS A 271 17.43 7.16 -1.57
C LYS A 271 17.08 7.65 -0.16
N ALA A 272 15.91 8.29 0.01
CA ALA A 272 15.48 8.77 1.32
C ALA A 272 15.25 7.63 2.32
N LEU A 273 14.71 6.49 1.86
CA LEU A 273 14.51 5.30 2.70
C LEU A 273 15.83 4.58 3.04
N LEU A 274 16.75 4.53 2.09
CA LEU A 274 18.07 3.91 2.31
C LEU A 274 18.92 4.73 3.28
N ASP A 275 18.74 6.05 3.36
CA ASP A 275 19.51 6.96 4.22
C ASP A 275 19.08 6.95 5.70
N VAL A 276 18.01 6.25 6.06
CA VAL A 276 17.59 6.09 7.46
C VAL A 276 17.80 4.66 7.95
N ASP A 277 17.82 4.48 9.27
CA ASP A 277 18.06 3.18 9.93
C ASP A 277 16.75 2.52 10.39
N ALA A 278 15.74 3.32 10.70
CA ALA A 278 14.43 2.83 11.16
C ALA A 278 13.29 3.75 10.73
N ILE A 279 12.08 3.20 10.65
CA ILE A 279 10.87 3.92 10.24
C ILE A 279 9.89 4.07 11.41
N LEU A 280 9.40 5.29 11.61
CA LEU A 280 8.42 5.61 12.66
C LEU A 280 7.01 5.75 12.08
N MET A 281 6.04 5.03 12.64
CA MET A 281 4.65 5.02 12.20
C MET A 281 3.67 5.16 13.38
N PRO A 282 3.59 6.32 14.05
CA PRO A 282 2.69 6.55 15.19
C PRO A 282 1.24 6.82 14.74
N TYR A 283 0.71 6.08 13.76
CA TYR A 283 -0.58 6.35 13.14
C TYR A 283 -1.76 5.96 14.02
N GLY A 284 -2.71 6.87 14.26
CA GLY A 284 -3.82 6.72 15.19
C GLY A 284 -5.18 6.36 14.57
N ALA A 285 -5.24 5.84 13.34
CA ALA A 285 -6.52 5.56 12.70
C ALA A 285 -6.84 4.05 12.68
N GLU A 286 -8.03 3.68 13.17
CA GLU A 286 -8.55 2.29 13.18
C GLU A 286 -8.47 1.59 11.81
N ARG A 287 -8.53 2.34 10.71
CA ARG A 287 -8.45 1.77 9.36
C ARG A 287 -7.16 0.97 9.12
N TYR A 288 -6.05 1.32 9.76
CA TYR A 288 -4.77 0.63 9.61
C TYR A 288 -4.79 -0.81 10.15
N ARG A 289 -5.77 -1.15 10.97
CA ARG A 289 -6.00 -2.52 11.43
C ARG A 289 -6.59 -3.42 10.35
N TYR A 290 -7.30 -2.83 9.38
CA TYR A 290 -8.05 -3.57 8.36
C TYR A 290 -7.44 -3.51 6.97
N HIS A 291 -6.51 -2.59 6.76
CA HIS A 291 -5.77 -2.41 5.51
C HIS A 291 -4.30 -2.67 5.77
N TRP A 292 -3.65 -3.39 4.88
CA TRP A 292 -2.21 -3.53 4.97
C TRP A 292 -1.52 -2.17 4.85
N SER A 293 -0.49 -1.96 5.66
CA SER A 293 0.25 -0.71 5.66
C SER A 293 1.38 -0.77 4.64
N ALA A 294 1.19 -0.15 3.48
CA ALA A 294 2.25 -0.07 2.48
C ALA A 294 3.59 0.40 3.08
N MET A 295 3.56 1.35 4.05
CA MET A 295 4.79 1.85 4.67
C MET A 295 5.49 0.80 5.55
N LEU A 296 4.75 -0.08 6.26
CA LEU A 296 5.35 -1.16 7.04
C LEU A 296 6.05 -2.17 6.11
N TYR A 297 5.38 -2.55 5.02
CA TYR A 297 5.97 -3.49 4.05
C TYR A 297 7.07 -2.84 3.19
N THR A 298 7.07 -1.51 3.05
CA THR A 298 8.23 -0.76 2.54
C THR A 298 9.39 -0.83 3.53
N ALA A 299 9.15 -0.59 4.81
CA ALA A 299 10.20 -0.69 5.83
C ALA A 299 10.84 -2.08 5.83
N ILE A 300 10.05 -3.16 5.79
CA ILE A 300 10.53 -4.54 5.69
C ILE A 300 11.35 -4.73 4.41
N GLY A 301 10.84 -4.31 3.25
CA GLY A 301 11.51 -4.48 1.95
C GLY A 301 12.85 -3.70 1.84
N PHE A 302 13.00 -2.63 2.63
CA PHE A 302 14.22 -1.84 2.75
C PHE A 302 15.09 -2.26 3.94
N TYR A 303 14.75 -3.36 4.63
CA TYR A 303 15.46 -3.83 5.82
C TYR A 303 15.55 -2.79 6.93
N LYS A 304 14.48 -2.02 7.14
CA LYS A 304 14.40 -0.99 8.17
C LYS A 304 13.46 -1.46 9.28
N PRO A 305 13.96 -1.63 10.52
CA PRO A 305 13.09 -1.88 11.67
C PRO A 305 12.05 -0.77 11.80
N ALA A 306 10.88 -1.12 12.34
CA ALA A 306 9.77 -0.20 12.42
C ALA A 306 9.27 -0.02 13.85
N LEU A 307 9.05 1.23 14.27
CA LEU A 307 8.31 1.55 15.49
C LEU A 307 6.89 1.96 15.10
N VAL A 308 5.90 1.12 15.39
CA VAL A 308 4.55 1.27 14.84
C VAL A 308 3.48 1.29 15.93
N SER A 309 2.41 2.07 15.71
CA SER A 309 1.24 2.03 16.59
C SER A 309 0.56 0.66 16.58
N PRO A 310 -0.19 0.28 17.64
CA PRO A 310 -0.85 -1.03 17.74
C PRO A 310 -1.90 -1.30 16.67
N GLU A 311 -2.32 -0.27 15.94
CA GLU A 311 -3.29 -0.39 14.86
C GLU A 311 -2.67 -0.85 13.53
N ILE A 312 -1.34 -0.80 13.38
CA ILE A 312 -0.67 -1.13 12.13
C ILE A 312 -0.28 -2.61 12.10
N ASN A 313 -1.09 -3.42 11.44
CA ASN A 313 -0.82 -4.84 11.16
C ASN A 313 -0.10 -5.58 12.33
N PRO A 314 -0.71 -5.66 13.51
CA PRO A 314 -0.05 -6.19 14.73
C PRO A 314 0.43 -7.64 14.57
N GLU A 315 -0.16 -8.39 13.63
CA GLU A 315 0.22 -9.76 13.29
C GLU A 315 1.68 -9.83 12.81
N VAL A 316 2.15 -8.79 12.08
CA VAL A 316 3.53 -8.74 11.58
C VAL A 316 4.54 -8.68 12.73
N LEU A 317 4.29 -7.81 13.71
CA LEU A 317 5.18 -7.69 14.89
C LEU A 317 5.10 -8.90 15.82
N ARG A 318 3.95 -9.58 15.88
CA ARG A 318 3.76 -10.81 16.65
C ARG A 318 4.56 -11.98 16.05
N ASP A 319 4.53 -12.11 14.71
CA ASP A 319 5.04 -13.28 14.01
C ASP A 319 6.50 -13.08 13.53
N TYR A 320 6.92 -11.81 13.38
CA TYR A 320 8.26 -11.43 12.92
C TYR A 320 8.85 -10.36 13.83
N HIS A 321 10.12 -10.52 14.19
CA HIS A 321 10.84 -9.52 14.99
C HIS A 321 11.39 -8.41 14.09
N VAL A 322 10.49 -7.57 13.53
CA VAL A 322 10.84 -6.49 12.58
C VAL A 322 10.77 -5.09 13.19
N GLY A 323 10.60 -4.98 14.51
CA GLY A 323 10.45 -3.70 15.20
C GLY A 323 9.63 -3.83 16.47
N GLU A 324 9.08 -2.71 16.94
CA GLU A 324 8.35 -2.64 18.23
C GLU A 324 6.98 -1.96 18.07
N SER A 325 6.07 -2.28 18.99
CA SER A 325 4.78 -1.60 19.11
C SER A 325 4.91 -0.34 19.96
N LEU A 326 4.30 0.75 19.50
CA LEU A 326 4.34 2.08 20.12
C LEU A 326 2.98 2.47 20.71
N ASP A 327 2.90 2.62 22.02
CA ASP A 327 1.71 3.23 22.65
C ASP A 327 1.62 4.72 22.29
N ILE A 328 0.57 5.09 21.57
CA ILE A 328 0.31 6.46 21.10
C ILE A 328 -0.72 7.22 21.94
N SER A 329 -1.06 6.74 23.12
CA SER A 329 -2.09 7.32 23.98
C SER A 329 -1.70 8.69 24.57
N SER A 330 -0.40 9.00 24.66
CA SER A 330 0.12 10.28 25.13
C SER A 330 1.52 10.57 24.58
N VAL A 331 1.95 11.84 24.65
CA VAL A 331 3.35 12.22 24.32
C VAL A 331 4.35 11.48 25.21
N ASN A 332 4.02 11.25 26.47
CA ASN A 332 4.90 10.54 27.41
C ASN A 332 5.07 9.05 27.03
N THR A 333 4.01 8.37 26.61
CA THR A 333 4.10 6.97 26.17
C THR A 333 4.83 6.86 24.84
N ILE A 334 4.60 7.80 23.90
CA ILE A 334 5.37 7.89 22.66
C ILE A 334 6.86 8.09 22.96
N ARG A 335 7.19 9.02 23.85
CA ARG A 335 8.59 9.27 24.26
C ARG A 335 9.23 8.01 24.85
N ALA A 336 8.59 7.37 25.82
CA ALA A 336 9.12 6.16 26.44
C ALA A 336 9.34 5.02 25.45
N GLY A 337 8.38 4.80 24.53
CA GLY A 337 8.52 3.79 23.48
C GLY A 337 9.63 4.13 22.48
N LEU A 338 9.77 5.41 22.13
CA LEU A 338 10.83 5.89 21.24
C LEU A 338 12.21 5.70 21.88
N GLU A 339 12.38 6.10 23.16
CA GLU A 339 13.61 5.91 23.92
C GLU A 339 13.99 4.42 24.00
N GLN A 340 13.04 3.57 24.36
CA GLN A 340 13.26 2.14 24.45
C GLN A 340 13.71 1.52 23.12
N PHE A 341 13.02 1.82 22.02
CA PHE A 341 13.32 1.31 20.69
C PHE A 341 14.70 1.76 20.22
N VAL A 342 14.99 3.06 20.33
CA VAL A 342 16.26 3.64 19.89
C VAL A 342 17.44 3.10 20.71
N ASN A 343 17.29 3.05 22.03
CA ASN A 343 18.36 2.55 22.90
C ASN A 343 18.65 1.07 22.64
N LYS A 344 17.63 0.24 22.38
CA LYS A 344 17.82 -1.14 21.94
C LYS A 344 18.66 -1.23 20.64
N MET A 345 18.37 -0.37 19.66
CA MET A 345 19.12 -0.36 18.40
C MET A 345 20.55 0.12 18.56
N ILE A 346 20.80 1.07 19.47
CA ILE A 346 22.17 1.55 19.78
C ILE A 346 22.95 0.46 20.50
N GLU A 347 22.35 -0.23 21.48
CA GLU A 347 23.00 -1.27 22.28
C GLU A 347 23.20 -2.58 21.50
N ASN A 348 22.28 -2.92 20.62
CA ASN A 348 22.32 -4.11 19.79
C ASN A 348 21.85 -3.78 18.34
N PRO A 349 22.74 -3.28 17.49
CA PRO A 349 22.41 -2.84 16.14
C PRO A 349 21.71 -3.90 15.28
N ASP A 350 22.01 -5.18 15.45
CA ASP A 350 21.54 -6.28 14.60
C ASP A 350 20.27 -6.96 15.14
N ILE A 351 19.66 -6.39 16.21
CA ILE A 351 18.55 -7.03 16.94
C ILE A 351 17.34 -7.40 16.04
N TYR A 352 17.10 -6.68 14.96
CA TYR A 352 15.96 -6.89 14.05
C TYR A 352 16.35 -7.56 12.72
N GLU A 353 17.62 -7.77 12.43
CA GLU A 353 18.11 -8.24 11.13
C GLU A 353 17.49 -9.59 10.74
N ALA A 354 17.56 -10.59 11.60
CA ALA A 354 17.04 -11.92 11.33
C ALA A 354 15.52 -11.92 11.05
N GLY A 355 14.75 -11.12 11.81
CA GLY A 355 13.33 -10.99 11.61
C GLY A 355 12.98 -10.29 10.28
N LEU A 356 13.75 -9.27 9.90
CA LEU A 356 13.59 -8.58 8.63
C LEU A 356 13.92 -9.47 7.43
N VAL A 357 14.96 -10.30 7.52
CA VAL A 357 15.30 -11.28 6.49
C VAL A 357 14.15 -12.26 6.30
N GLN A 358 13.66 -12.87 7.38
CA GLN A 358 12.56 -13.82 7.31
C GLN A 358 11.27 -13.19 6.75
N ALA A 359 10.92 -12.00 7.22
CA ALA A 359 9.74 -11.28 6.74
C ALA A 359 9.84 -10.92 5.25
N ASN A 360 11.04 -10.54 4.79
CA ASN A 360 11.29 -10.24 3.38
C ASN A 360 11.09 -11.45 2.47
N GLU A 361 11.54 -12.64 2.90
CA GLU A 361 11.34 -13.88 2.19
C GLU A 361 9.85 -14.27 2.14
N ASP A 362 9.17 -14.19 3.28
CA ASP A 362 7.76 -14.57 3.40
C ASP A 362 6.81 -13.64 2.65
N PHE A 363 7.11 -12.34 2.62
CA PHE A 363 6.34 -11.32 1.91
C PHE A 363 6.90 -11.02 0.51
N GLY A 364 7.71 -11.91 -0.04
CA GLY A 364 8.30 -11.77 -1.38
C GLY A 364 7.24 -11.78 -2.50
N HIS A 365 7.51 -11.03 -3.57
CA HIS A 365 6.62 -10.85 -4.72
C HIS A 365 6.20 -12.18 -5.36
N LYS A 366 7.15 -13.12 -5.47
CA LYS A 366 6.89 -14.45 -6.04
C LYS A 366 5.77 -15.16 -5.29
N ARG A 367 5.82 -15.15 -3.96
CA ARG A 367 4.87 -15.87 -3.11
C ARG A 367 3.44 -15.32 -3.26
N MET A 368 3.33 -13.99 -3.32
CA MET A 368 2.05 -13.34 -3.60
C MET A 368 1.54 -13.72 -5.00
N MET A 369 2.37 -13.61 -6.04
CA MET A 369 1.94 -13.89 -7.41
C MET A 369 1.59 -15.37 -7.62
N ASP A 370 2.36 -16.29 -7.05
CA ASP A 370 2.07 -17.73 -7.11
C ASP A 370 0.68 -18.03 -6.49
N SER A 371 0.31 -17.33 -5.42
CA SER A 371 -1.01 -17.50 -4.79
C SER A 371 -2.17 -16.95 -5.64
N ILE A 372 -1.88 -16.03 -6.55
CA ILE A 372 -2.87 -15.45 -7.47
C ILE A 372 -3.01 -16.30 -8.73
N ILE A 373 -1.91 -16.61 -9.42
CA ILE A 373 -1.95 -17.19 -10.78
C ILE A 373 -1.96 -18.72 -10.84
N ASN A 374 -1.62 -19.44 -9.76
CA ASN A 374 -1.58 -20.91 -9.72
C ASN A 374 -2.86 -21.51 -9.09
N VAL A 375 -4.03 -21.10 -9.55
CA VAL A 375 -5.35 -21.52 -9.04
C VAL A 375 -6.13 -22.39 -10.00
#